data_c3d16326ef7f8f9db4e0a9976eb07c0b
#
_entry.id   c3d16326ef7f8f9db4e0a9976eb07c0b
#
_cell.length_a   1.000
_cell.length_b   1.000
_cell.length_c   1.000
_cell.angle_alpha   90.00
_cell.angle_beta   90.00
_cell.angle_gamma   90.00
#
_symmetry.space_group_name_H-M   'P 1'
#
loop_
_entity.id
_entity.type
_entity.pdbx_description
1 polymer ?
#
loop_
_entity_poly.entity_id
_entity_poly.type
_entity_poly.pdbx_seq_one_letter_code
_entity_poly.pdbx_strand_id
1 'polypeptide(L)'
;MTGKGISVLYSGLVALIPLFCAGAAPAQGTGLFTPPEGCNAYLTVQSRSCVVTNHFVCPLIDPDHKFRTDFGEAGPFYTSRIDADAQWINSGPPSAPQQTRTAEPITDPGSVTELIDTGIDSFDFYQTSPDDGRTRVTGYDRIIDEVVIDGEPLFRTEFELTRRDETGRVIEHVVGRDYVSDRHRRFFAGYAADLVDGAERNARDLSPVEFFYPGEPGFGATYPRYDCDLMSALWHREPVA
;
A
#
# COMPACT_ATOMS: atom_id res chain seq x y z
N MET A 1 -61.47 -23.07 -70.88
CA MET A 1 -61.98 -22.35 -69.73
C MET A 1 -60.82 -22.27 -68.73
N THR A 2 -60.34 -21.09 -68.50
CA THR A 2 -59.13 -20.72 -67.91
C THR A 2 -59.27 -20.58 -66.38
N GLY A 3 -58.46 -21.30 -65.61
CA GLY A 3 -58.38 -21.12 -64.18
C GLY A 3 -57.00 -20.52 -63.79
N LYS A 4 -57.00 -19.31 -63.26
CA LYS A 4 -55.81 -18.60 -62.78
C LYS A 4 -55.42 -19.12 -61.41
N GLY A 5 -54.19 -19.61 -61.26
CA GLY A 5 -53.58 -19.89 -59.98
C GLY A 5 -52.96 -18.63 -59.38
N ILE A 6 -53.25 -18.37 -58.13
CA ILE A 6 -52.66 -17.28 -57.34
C ILE A 6 -51.47 -17.84 -56.53
N SER A 7 -50.26 -17.36 -56.88
CA SER A 7 -49.05 -17.64 -56.05
C SER A 7 -48.95 -16.70 -54.91
N VAL A 8 -48.97 -17.20 -53.67
CA VAL A 8 -48.72 -16.46 -52.49
C VAL A 8 -47.22 -16.56 -52.18
N LEU A 9 -46.52 -15.42 -52.26
CA LEU A 9 -45.15 -15.26 -51.85
C LEU A 9 -45.08 -15.06 -50.35
N TYR A 10 -44.53 -16.03 -49.62
CA TYR A 10 -44.17 -15.87 -48.19
C TYR A 10 -42.81 -15.18 -48.11
N SER A 11 -42.81 -13.90 -47.68
CA SER A 11 -41.59 -13.19 -47.28
C SER A 11 -41.21 -13.59 -45.87
N GLY A 12 -40.20 -14.44 -45.74
CA GLY A 12 -39.60 -14.79 -44.45
C GLY A 12 -38.78 -13.63 -43.88
N LEU A 13 -39.25 -13.07 -42.79
CA LEU A 13 -38.52 -12.07 -42.00
C LEU A 13 -37.44 -12.81 -41.17
N VAL A 14 -36.18 -12.71 -41.58
CA VAL A 14 -35.04 -13.22 -40.78
C VAL A 14 -34.73 -12.20 -39.69
N ALA A 15 -35.15 -12.51 -38.47
CA ALA A 15 -34.77 -11.72 -37.29
C ALA A 15 -33.30 -12.00 -36.95
N LEU A 16 -32.40 -11.03 -37.19
CA LEU A 16 -31.03 -11.02 -36.69
C LEU A 16 -31.06 -10.78 -35.20
N ILE A 17 -30.78 -11.80 -34.40
CA ILE A 17 -30.55 -11.68 -32.95
C ILE A 17 -29.11 -11.20 -32.75
N PRO A 18 -28.87 -10.01 -32.15
CA PRO A 18 -27.52 -9.58 -31.80
C PRO A 18 -26.97 -10.50 -30.70
N LEU A 19 -25.89 -11.21 -31.02
CA LEU A 19 -25.13 -12.01 -30.07
C LEU A 19 -24.36 -11.00 -29.16
N PHE A 20 -24.89 -10.68 -27.99
CA PHE A 20 -24.15 -9.97 -26.97
C PHE A 20 -23.02 -10.88 -26.47
N CYS A 21 -21.79 -10.62 -26.89
CA CYS A 21 -20.61 -11.14 -26.24
C CYS A 21 -20.55 -10.47 -24.84
N ALA A 22 -21.04 -11.18 -23.83
CA ALA A 22 -20.72 -10.82 -22.44
C ALA A 22 -19.19 -10.95 -22.29
N GLY A 23 -18.49 -9.83 -22.28
CA GLY A 23 -17.08 -9.78 -21.94
C GLY A 23 -16.93 -10.39 -20.55
N ALA A 24 -16.17 -11.48 -20.43
CA ALA A 24 -15.79 -12.01 -19.12
C ALA A 24 -15.02 -10.91 -18.39
N ALA A 25 -15.59 -10.38 -17.29
CA ALA A 25 -14.84 -9.56 -16.35
C ALA A 25 -13.59 -10.37 -15.96
N PRO A 26 -12.41 -9.74 -15.87
CA PRO A 26 -11.23 -10.43 -15.36
C PRO A 26 -11.57 -11.02 -14.01
N ALA A 27 -11.33 -12.30 -13.80
CA ALA A 27 -11.52 -12.95 -12.52
C ALA A 27 -10.59 -12.25 -11.53
N GLN A 28 -11.18 -11.54 -10.57
CA GLN A 28 -10.47 -10.96 -9.44
C GLN A 28 -9.70 -12.10 -8.76
N GLY A 29 -8.38 -11.98 -8.68
CA GLY A 29 -7.52 -13.01 -8.14
C GLY A 29 -7.96 -13.38 -6.71
N THR A 30 -8.58 -14.52 -6.55
CA THR A 30 -9.00 -15.08 -5.24
C THR A 30 -7.84 -15.75 -4.51
N GLY A 31 -6.59 -15.41 -4.89
CA GLY A 31 -5.41 -15.98 -4.27
C GLY A 31 -5.22 -15.42 -2.85
N LEU A 32 -4.90 -16.31 -1.91
CA LEU A 32 -4.38 -15.91 -0.60
C LEU A 32 -2.88 -15.64 -0.70
N PHE A 33 -2.42 -14.65 0.05
CA PHE A 33 -1.00 -14.40 0.22
C PHE A 33 -0.31 -15.62 0.85
N THR A 34 0.72 -16.09 0.17
CA THR A 34 1.61 -17.12 0.71
C THR A 34 2.94 -16.46 1.02
N PRO A 35 3.34 -16.34 2.29
CA PRO A 35 4.64 -15.81 2.65
C PRO A 35 5.77 -16.69 2.09
N PRO A 36 7.00 -16.17 1.94
CA PRO A 36 8.16 -16.98 1.56
C PRO A 36 8.35 -18.21 2.46
N GLU A 37 9.03 -19.23 1.95
CA GLU A 37 9.35 -20.43 2.71
C GLU A 37 10.08 -20.08 4.03
N GLY A 38 9.67 -20.69 5.14
CA GLY A 38 10.20 -20.39 6.47
C GLY A 38 9.64 -19.13 7.13
N CYS A 39 8.68 -18.47 6.50
CA CYS A 39 8.02 -17.28 7.03
C CYS A 39 6.55 -17.55 7.37
N ASN A 40 6.01 -16.77 8.31
CA ASN A 40 4.63 -16.87 8.77
C ASN A 40 3.93 -15.51 8.68
N ALA A 41 2.83 -15.43 7.95
CA ALA A 41 1.95 -14.27 8.00
C ALA A 41 1.24 -14.22 9.36
N TYR A 42 1.08 -13.01 9.91
CA TYR A 42 0.43 -12.82 11.21
C TYR A 42 -0.66 -11.75 11.20
N LEU A 43 -0.72 -10.91 10.16
CA LEU A 43 -1.68 -9.83 10.06
C LEU A 43 -1.91 -9.45 8.60
N THR A 44 -3.18 -9.19 8.23
CA THR A 44 -3.57 -8.55 6.98
C THR A 44 -4.31 -7.27 7.30
N VAL A 45 -3.95 -6.18 6.64
CA VAL A 45 -4.58 -4.86 6.84
C VAL A 45 -5.17 -4.39 5.51
N GLN A 46 -6.46 -4.10 5.50
CA GLN A 46 -7.11 -3.37 4.42
C GLN A 46 -7.00 -1.88 4.69
N SER A 47 -6.50 -1.15 3.73
CA SER A 47 -6.28 0.30 3.83
C SER A 47 -7.05 1.06 2.76
N ARG A 48 -7.19 2.37 2.95
CA ARG A 48 -7.68 3.28 1.92
C ARG A 48 -6.77 3.29 0.69
N SER A 49 -7.16 4.03 -0.34
CA SER A 49 -6.42 4.18 -1.61
C SER A 49 -6.11 2.84 -2.30
N CYS A 50 -7.03 1.87 -2.16
CA CYS A 50 -6.97 0.59 -2.87
C CYS A 50 -5.71 -0.23 -2.56
N VAL A 51 -5.39 -0.39 -1.27
CA VAL A 51 -4.23 -1.14 -0.79
C VAL A 51 -4.64 -2.20 0.23
N VAL A 52 -4.10 -3.40 0.10
CA VAL A 52 -4.10 -4.42 1.15
C VAL A 52 -2.67 -4.86 1.44
N THR A 53 -2.33 -4.93 2.72
CA THR A 53 -0.98 -5.25 3.20
C THR A 53 -0.99 -6.55 3.97
N ASN A 54 -0.10 -7.49 3.61
CA ASN A 54 0.16 -8.69 4.37
C ASN A 54 1.48 -8.58 5.13
N HIS A 55 1.42 -8.73 6.44
CA HIS A 55 2.56 -8.65 7.35
C HIS A 55 3.00 -10.06 7.77
N PHE A 56 4.31 -10.30 7.77
CA PHE A 56 4.87 -11.59 8.10
C PHE A 56 6.22 -11.48 8.81
N VAL A 57 6.64 -12.57 9.44
CA VAL A 57 7.94 -12.76 10.09
C VAL A 57 8.60 -14.02 9.56
N CYS A 58 9.93 -14.08 9.59
CA CYS A 58 10.72 -15.21 9.09
C CYS A 58 11.63 -15.76 10.21
N PRO A 59 11.09 -16.46 11.24
CA PRO A 59 11.80 -16.76 12.48
C PRO A 59 13.08 -17.60 12.31
N LEU A 60 13.14 -18.41 11.26
CA LEU A 60 14.31 -19.27 10.98
C LEU A 60 15.35 -18.64 10.07
N ILE A 61 15.01 -17.53 9.41
CA ILE A 61 15.86 -16.86 8.42
C ILE A 61 16.35 -15.53 8.95
N ASP A 62 15.43 -14.77 9.56
CA ASP A 62 15.66 -13.39 10.02
C ASP A 62 14.74 -13.09 11.21
N PRO A 63 15.07 -13.59 12.43
CA PRO A 63 14.17 -13.56 13.58
C PRO A 63 13.91 -12.16 14.13
N ASP A 64 14.81 -11.22 13.88
CA ASP A 64 14.77 -9.88 14.46
C ASP A 64 14.04 -8.86 13.58
N HIS A 65 13.57 -9.29 12.40
CA HIS A 65 12.94 -8.39 11.43
C HIS A 65 11.50 -8.76 11.12
N LYS A 66 10.75 -7.74 10.75
CA LYS A 66 9.36 -7.84 10.29
C LYS A 66 9.26 -7.38 8.86
N PHE A 67 8.41 -8.04 8.11
CA PHE A 67 8.23 -7.83 6.68
C PHE A 67 6.79 -7.46 6.37
N ARG A 68 6.60 -6.81 5.23
CA ARG A 68 5.28 -6.65 4.62
C ARG A 68 5.36 -6.74 3.10
N THR A 69 4.23 -7.07 2.50
CA THR A 69 3.99 -6.94 1.06
C THR A 69 2.65 -6.25 0.85
N ASP A 70 2.66 -5.18 0.06
CA ASP A 70 1.49 -4.38 -0.29
C ASP A 70 0.99 -4.78 -1.67
N PHE A 71 -0.33 -4.93 -1.79
CA PHE A 71 -1.04 -5.31 -3.01
C PHE A 71 -2.02 -4.21 -3.40
N GLY A 72 -2.02 -3.87 -4.68
CA GLY A 72 -3.08 -3.13 -5.35
C GLY A 72 -3.92 -4.03 -6.24
N GLU A 73 -4.80 -3.47 -7.05
CA GLU A 73 -5.63 -4.24 -7.99
C GLU A 73 -4.81 -5.06 -9.00
N ALA A 74 -3.65 -4.56 -9.41
CA ALA A 74 -2.74 -5.23 -10.34
C ALA A 74 -1.85 -6.31 -9.70
N GLY A 75 -1.95 -6.52 -8.39
CA GLY A 75 -1.14 -7.46 -7.62
C GLY A 75 -0.10 -6.78 -6.71
N PRO A 76 0.95 -7.52 -6.29
CA PRO A 76 1.95 -7.00 -5.36
C PRO A 76 2.80 -5.92 -6.03
N PHE A 77 2.97 -4.77 -5.36
CA PHE A 77 3.74 -3.64 -5.90
C PHE A 77 4.86 -3.14 -5.00
N TYR A 78 4.79 -3.43 -3.69
CA TYR A 78 5.78 -2.98 -2.73
C TYR A 78 6.05 -4.03 -1.65
N THR A 79 7.27 -4.09 -1.17
CA THR A 79 7.66 -4.87 0.00
C THR A 79 8.65 -4.07 0.84
N SER A 80 8.63 -4.28 2.16
CA SER A 80 9.59 -3.64 3.06
C SER A 80 9.96 -4.52 4.24
N ARG A 81 11.11 -4.24 4.82
CA ARG A 81 11.64 -4.86 6.02
C ARG A 81 12.00 -3.78 7.05
N ILE A 82 11.59 -4.00 8.27
CA ILE A 82 11.93 -3.21 9.45
C ILE A 82 12.56 -4.12 10.51
N ASP A 83 13.31 -3.55 11.44
CA ASP A 83 13.78 -4.28 12.61
C ASP A 83 12.70 -4.43 13.70
N ALA A 84 13.09 -4.91 14.87
CA ALA A 84 12.18 -5.14 15.99
C ALA A 84 11.54 -3.85 16.52
N ASP A 85 12.21 -2.70 16.37
CA ASP A 85 11.78 -1.38 16.86
C ASP A 85 11.33 -0.43 15.74
N ALA A 86 11.03 -1.00 14.57
CA ALA A 86 10.48 -0.36 13.37
C ALA A 86 11.45 0.54 12.59
N GLN A 87 12.77 0.52 12.88
CA GLN A 87 13.74 1.14 11.99
C GLN A 87 13.65 0.52 10.59
N TRP A 88 13.62 1.33 9.58
CA TRP A 88 13.63 0.88 8.19
C TRP A 88 14.96 0.21 7.83
N ILE A 89 14.89 -0.97 7.25
CA ILE A 89 16.07 -1.72 6.82
C ILE A 89 16.20 -1.69 5.28
N ASN A 90 15.15 -2.12 4.59
CA ASN A 90 15.09 -2.03 3.14
C ASN A 90 13.66 -2.07 2.61
N SER A 91 13.50 -1.62 1.36
CA SER A 91 12.22 -1.66 0.66
C SER A 91 12.41 -1.64 -0.86
N GLY A 92 11.35 -1.97 -1.57
CA GLY A 92 11.30 -1.89 -3.03
C GLY A 92 10.11 -2.67 -3.60
N PRO A 93 10.00 -2.76 -4.93
CA PRO A 93 9.03 -3.65 -5.56
C PRO A 93 9.42 -5.12 -5.29
N PRO A 94 8.48 -6.08 -5.38
CA PRO A 94 8.77 -7.50 -5.15
C PRO A 94 9.89 -8.07 -6.04
N SER A 95 10.08 -7.51 -7.24
CA SER A 95 11.17 -7.87 -8.16
C SER A 95 12.56 -7.37 -7.73
N ALA A 96 12.60 -6.34 -6.85
CA ALA A 96 13.82 -5.76 -6.30
C ALA A 96 13.58 -5.30 -4.84
N PRO A 97 13.36 -6.24 -3.88
CA PRO A 97 12.88 -5.93 -2.53
C PRO A 97 13.87 -5.14 -1.67
N GLN A 98 15.08 -4.96 -2.14
CA GLN A 98 16.14 -4.20 -1.47
C GLN A 98 16.62 -3.02 -2.34
N GLN A 99 15.76 -2.47 -3.18
CA GLN A 99 16.10 -1.34 -4.03
C GLN A 99 16.52 -0.13 -3.20
N THR A 100 15.80 0.20 -2.15
CA THR A 100 16.18 1.19 -1.14
C THR A 100 16.67 0.47 0.10
N ARG A 101 17.81 0.88 0.67
CA ARG A 101 18.40 0.28 1.87
C ARG A 101 18.87 1.37 2.82
N THR A 102 18.68 1.14 4.11
CA THR A 102 19.32 1.95 5.13
C THR A 102 20.84 1.73 5.08
N ALA A 103 21.58 2.81 5.25
CA ALA A 103 23.04 2.86 5.15
C ALA A 103 23.66 3.58 6.35
N GLU A 104 24.87 3.18 6.71
CA GLU A 104 25.63 3.84 7.77
C GLU A 104 26.12 5.26 7.37
N PRO A 105 26.28 6.18 8.32
CA PRO A 105 25.94 6.00 9.74
C PRO A 105 24.43 6.14 9.99
N ILE A 106 23.95 5.42 11.00
CA ILE A 106 22.65 5.65 11.63
C ILE A 106 22.95 6.45 12.88
N THR A 107 22.66 7.75 12.84
CA THR A 107 22.95 8.65 13.95
C THR A 107 21.87 8.57 15.01
N ASP A 108 20.63 8.45 14.56
CA ASP A 108 19.42 8.39 15.36
C ASP A 108 18.43 7.45 14.60
N PRO A 109 18.26 6.20 15.03
CA PRO A 109 17.34 5.29 14.38
C PRO A 109 15.90 5.62 14.73
N GLY A 110 14.95 5.36 13.83
CA GLY A 110 13.52 5.39 14.17
C GLY A 110 13.18 4.33 15.21
N SER A 111 12.46 4.69 16.26
CA SER A 111 12.18 3.86 17.42
C SER A 111 10.72 3.95 17.89
N VAL A 112 9.97 2.85 17.73
CA VAL A 112 8.62 2.73 18.32
C VAL A 112 8.70 2.73 19.85
N THR A 113 9.79 2.24 20.44
CA THR A 113 10.00 2.26 21.89
C THR A 113 10.10 3.70 22.40
N GLU A 114 10.97 4.50 21.81
CA GLU A 114 11.11 5.91 22.18
C GLU A 114 9.82 6.68 22.00
N LEU A 115 9.17 6.50 20.84
CA LEU A 115 7.90 7.15 20.52
C LEU A 115 6.82 6.87 21.56
N ILE A 116 6.66 5.62 22.00
CA ILE A 116 5.63 5.23 22.97
C ILE A 116 6.00 5.72 24.37
N ASP A 117 7.28 5.63 24.76
CA ASP A 117 7.74 5.98 26.10
C ASP A 117 7.76 7.50 26.34
N THR A 118 8.05 8.29 25.31
CA THR A 118 8.25 9.74 25.42
C THR A 118 7.19 10.59 24.73
N GLY A 119 6.41 9.98 23.82
CA GLY A 119 5.42 10.66 22.98
C GLY A 119 6.00 11.26 21.69
N ILE A 120 7.31 11.22 21.50
CA ILE A 120 8.02 11.71 20.31
C ILE A 120 9.24 10.83 20.04
N ASP A 121 9.50 10.59 18.75
CA ASP A 121 10.70 9.94 18.23
C ASP A 121 11.29 10.83 17.13
N SER A 122 12.59 11.06 17.16
CA SER A 122 13.31 11.71 16.07
C SER A 122 14.20 10.70 15.35
N PHE A 123 14.51 10.95 14.08
CA PHE A 123 15.38 10.06 13.35
C PHE A 123 16.34 10.80 12.41
N ASP A 124 17.56 10.26 12.27
CA ASP A 124 18.62 10.77 11.41
C ASP A 124 19.50 9.62 10.93
N PHE A 125 19.26 9.17 9.71
CA PHE A 125 20.00 8.07 9.09
C PHE A 125 20.16 8.27 7.59
N TYR A 126 20.94 7.41 6.97
CA TYR A 126 21.14 7.42 5.51
C TYR A 126 20.42 6.25 4.85
N GLN A 127 20.01 6.48 3.60
CA GLN A 127 19.54 5.45 2.68
C GLN A 127 20.32 5.50 1.38
N THR A 128 20.33 4.38 0.67
CA THR A 128 20.85 4.29 -0.71
C THR A 128 19.79 3.69 -1.61
N SER A 129 19.61 4.27 -2.80
CA SER A 129 18.79 3.73 -3.87
C SER A 129 19.48 3.88 -5.23
N PRO A 130 19.09 3.08 -6.26
CA PRO A 130 19.65 3.27 -7.61
C PRO A 130 19.30 4.63 -8.21
N ASP A 131 18.14 5.18 -7.87
CA ASP A 131 17.60 6.40 -8.49
C ASP A 131 18.19 7.67 -7.86
N ASP A 132 18.30 7.71 -6.52
CA ASP A 132 18.71 8.91 -5.79
C ASP A 132 20.14 8.84 -5.25
N GLY A 133 20.81 7.67 -5.39
CA GLY A 133 22.10 7.43 -4.76
C GLY A 133 21.98 7.39 -3.23
N ARG A 134 22.91 8.03 -2.54
CA ARG A 134 22.91 8.14 -1.08
C ARG A 134 22.18 9.39 -0.63
N THR A 135 21.21 9.23 0.25
CA THR A 135 20.38 10.33 0.79
C THR A 135 20.38 10.31 2.31
N ARG A 136 20.30 11.48 2.94
CA ARG A 136 20.08 11.62 4.38
C ARG A 136 18.59 11.80 4.64
N VAL A 137 18.04 10.99 5.53
CA VAL A 137 16.65 11.03 5.97
C VAL A 137 16.63 11.56 7.41
N THR A 138 15.89 12.63 7.64
CA THR A 138 15.70 13.22 8.98
C THR A 138 14.23 13.54 9.17
N GLY A 139 13.77 13.46 10.42
CA GLY A 139 12.40 13.79 10.75
C GLY A 139 12.03 13.46 12.18
N TYR A 140 10.73 13.44 12.42
CA TYR A 140 10.18 13.03 13.70
C TYR A 140 8.79 12.42 13.51
N ASP A 141 8.39 11.61 14.48
CA ASP A 141 7.03 11.17 14.76
C ASP A 141 6.61 11.67 16.14
N ARG A 142 5.36 12.12 16.29
CA ARG A 142 4.81 12.56 17.57
C ARG A 142 3.41 11.99 17.76
N ILE A 143 3.15 11.36 18.89
CA ILE A 143 1.81 10.90 19.27
C ILE A 143 0.92 12.12 19.51
N ILE A 144 -0.24 12.16 18.86
CA ILE A 144 -1.24 13.22 19.02
C ILE A 144 -2.48 12.74 19.77
N ASP A 145 -2.86 11.49 19.61
CA ASP A 145 -3.96 10.86 20.37
C ASP A 145 -3.93 9.32 20.23
N GLU A 146 -4.87 8.66 20.92
CA GLU A 146 -5.16 7.24 20.83
C GLU A 146 -6.47 7.04 20.07
N VAL A 147 -6.51 6.04 19.20
CA VAL A 147 -7.68 5.67 18.42
C VAL A 147 -7.89 4.16 18.44
N VAL A 148 -9.11 3.72 18.14
CA VAL A 148 -9.42 2.30 17.90
C VAL A 148 -9.95 2.18 16.49
N ILE A 149 -9.31 1.37 15.66
CA ILE A 149 -9.75 1.08 14.29
C ILE A 149 -10.00 -0.43 14.20
N ASP A 150 -11.21 -0.84 13.87
CA ASP A 150 -11.61 -2.24 13.75
C ASP A 150 -11.23 -3.10 14.99
N GLY A 151 -11.37 -2.51 16.17
CA GLY A 151 -11.02 -3.15 17.44
C GLY A 151 -9.52 -3.15 17.79
N GLU A 152 -8.63 -2.70 16.89
CA GLU A 152 -7.19 -2.57 17.16
C GLU A 152 -6.90 -1.20 17.79
N PRO A 153 -6.30 -1.15 19.02
CA PRO A 153 -5.86 0.08 19.65
C PRO A 153 -4.57 0.57 19.00
N LEU A 154 -4.55 1.84 18.62
CA LEU A 154 -3.43 2.47 17.92
C LEU A 154 -3.16 3.86 18.50
N PHE A 155 -1.90 4.27 18.48
CA PHE A 155 -1.52 5.67 18.63
C PHE A 155 -1.57 6.32 17.25
N ARG A 156 -2.25 7.46 17.14
CA ARG A 156 -2.16 8.29 15.94
C ARG A 156 -1.05 9.30 16.11
N THR A 157 -0.19 9.41 15.08
CA THR A 157 0.94 10.34 15.10
C THR A 157 0.75 11.45 14.08
N GLU A 158 1.48 12.54 14.27
CA GLU A 158 1.88 13.44 13.19
C GLU A 158 3.36 13.24 12.92
N PHE A 159 3.77 13.37 11.66
CA PHE A 159 5.16 13.25 11.29
C PHE A 159 5.60 14.29 10.27
N GLU A 160 6.88 14.56 10.27
CA GLU A 160 7.58 15.31 9.23
C GLU A 160 8.85 14.57 8.84
N LEU A 161 9.07 14.39 7.55
CA LEU A 161 10.24 13.72 6.98
C LEU A 161 10.86 14.59 5.91
N THR A 162 12.17 14.78 5.98
CA THR A 162 12.95 15.42 4.93
C THR A 162 14.03 14.48 4.43
N ARG A 163 14.11 14.32 3.10
CA ARG A 163 15.20 13.60 2.42
C ARG A 163 16.07 14.59 1.65
N ARG A 164 17.39 14.46 1.84
CA ARG A 164 18.39 15.32 1.18
C ARG A 164 19.38 14.47 0.40
N ASP A 165 19.76 14.94 -0.78
CA ASP A 165 20.84 14.34 -1.55
C ASP A 165 22.23 14.64 -0.94
N GLU A 166 23.29 14.09 -1.53
CA GLU A 166 24.67 14.28 -1.06
C GLU A 166 25.16 15.74 -1.13
N THR A 167 24.49 16.60 -1.91
CA THR A 167 24.78 18.04 -1.97
C THR A 167 24.06 18.83 -0.87
N GLY A 168 23.17 18.18 -0.09
CA GLY A 168 22.33 18.80 0.93
C GLY A 168 21.03 19.39 0.39
N ARG A 169 20.72 19.23 -0.91
CA ARG A 169 19.48 19.70 -1.52
C ARG A 169 18.33 18.80 -1.05
N VAL A 170 17.21 19.41 -0.65
CA VAL A 170 15.98 18.70 -0.35
C VAL A 170 15.42 18.10 -1.65
N ILE A 171 15.24 16.78 -1.68
CA ILE A 171 14.64 16.03 -2.79
C ILE A 171 13.25 15.53 -2.44
N GLU A 172 12.94 15.42 -1.14
CA GLU A 172 11.62 15.06 -0.64
C GLU A 172 11.37 15.74 0.70
N HIS A 173 10.17 16.27 0.90
CA HIS A 173 9.70 16.81 2.16
C HIS A 173 8.24 16.39 2.32
N VAL A 174 7.94 15.56 3.30
CA VAL A 174 6.63 14.96 3.52
C VAL A 174 6.16 15.27 4.91
N VAL A 175 4.88 15.59 5.03
CA VAL A 175 4.17 15.73 6.31
C VAL A 175 2.96 14.82 6.31
N GLY A 176 2.54 14.38 7.49
CA GLY A 176 1.38 13.51 7.55
C GLY A 176 1.01 13.03 8.93
N ARG A 177 0.24 11.95 8.94
CA ARG A 177 -0.23 11.25 10.14
C ARG A 177 -0.18 9.76 9.86
N ASP A 178 0.49 9.02 10.73
CA ASP A 178 0.53 7.57 10.69
C ASP A 178 -0.17 6.99 11.93
N TYR A 179 -0.25 5.69 11.99
CA TYR A 179 -0.78 4.94 13.11
C TYR A 179 0.27 3.98 13.62
N VAL A 180 0.47 3.93 14.94
CA VAL A 180 1.48 3.07 15.58
C VAL A 180 0.79 2.05 16.45
N SER A 181 1.14 0.78 16.26
CA SER A 181 0.70 -0.30 17.12
C SER A 181 1.81 -0.70 18.08
N ASP A 182 1.56 -0.57 19.39
CA ASP A 182 2.43 -1.13 20.42
C ASP A 182 2.47 -2.67 20.34
N ARG A 183 1.31 -3.29 20.15
CA ARG A 183 1.19 -4.75 20.00
C ARG A 183 2.04 -5.32 18.88
N HIS A 184 2.05 -4.66 17.71
CA HIS A 184 2.75 -5.13 16.52
C HIS A 184 4.13 -4.50 16.35
N ARG A 185 4.47 -3.50 17.19
CA ARG A 185 5.74 -2.74 17.14
C ARG A 185 6.03 -2.27 15.73
N ARG A 186 5.10 -1.49 15.14
CA ARG A 186 5.21 -0.99 13.76
C ARG A 186 4.28 0.16 13.48
N PHE A 187 4.59 0.88 12.42
CA PHE A 187 3.72 1.89 11.83
C PHE A 187 2.79 1.27 10.77
N PHE A 188 1.58 1.80 10.68
CA PHE A 188 0.67 1.67 9.58
C PHE A 188 0.52 3.05 8.94
N ALA A 189 0.69 3.11 7.61
CA ALA A 189 0.59 4.36 6.88
C ALA A 189 -0.81 4.98 7.02
N GLY A 190 -0.83 6.30 7.10
CA GLY A 190 -2.06 7.08 7.14
C GLY A 190 -2.09 8.14 6.06
N TYR A 191 -2.45 9.36 6.41
CA TYR A 191 -2.44 10.51 5.51
C TYR A 191 -1.02 11.05 5.35
N ALA A 192 -0.61 11.30 4.11
CA ALA A 192 0.66 11.96 3.80
C ALA A 192 0.50 12.93 2.64
N ALA A 193 1.27 14.01 2.65
CA ALA A 193 1.35 14.98 1.56
C ALA A 193 2.78 15.50 1.40
N ASP A 194 3.16 15.79 0.15
CA ASP A 194 4.42 16.48 -0.13
C ASP A 194 4.28 17.94 0.30
N LEU A 195 5.26 18.48 1.02
CA LEU A 195 5.31 19.88 1.41
C LEU A 195 6.18 20.65 0.42
N VAL A 196 5.54 21.40 -0.49
CA VAL A 196 6.21 22.18 -1.53
C VAL A 196 5.87 23.66 -1.33
N ASP A 197 6.89 24.48 -1.11
CA ASP A 197 6.73 25.94 -0.86
C ASP A 197 5.72 26.25 0.27
N GLY A 198 5.72 25.42 1.32
CA GLY A 198 4.84 25.56 2.48
C GLY A 198 3.38 25.16 2.24
N ALA A 199 3.08 24.52 1.11
CA ALA A 199 1.74 24.02 0.78
C ALA A 199 1.76 22.51 0.54
N GLU A 200 0.75 21.81 1.07
CA GLU A 200 0.55 20.40 0.81
C GLU A 200 0.18 20.13 -0.66
N ARG A 201 0.83 19.13 -1.26
CA ARG A 201 0.60 18.64 -2.62
C ARG A 201 0.54 17.11 -2.62
N ASN A 202 -0.02 16.53 -3.67
CA ASN A 202 -0.04 15.09 -3.89
C ASN A 202 -0.49 14.28 -2.67
N ALA A 203 -1.49 14.79 -1.96
CA ALA A 203 -2.01 14.14 -0.76
C ALA A 203 -2.55 12.74 -1.07
N ARG A 204 -2.25 11.80 -0.17
CA ARG A 204 -2.71 10.41 -0.22
C ARG A 204 -3.16 9.97 1.17
N ASP A 205 -4.16 9.12 1.24
CA ASP A 205 -4.66 8.54 2.49
C ASP A 205 -4.61 7.02 2.42
N LEU A 206 -3.69 6.42 3.13
CA LEU A 206 -3.48 4.98 3.25
C LEU A 206 -3.93 4.45 4.62
N SER A 207 -4.77 5.22 5.33
CA SER A 207 -5.24 4.86 6.68
C SER A 207 -5.81 3.44 6.71
N PRO A 208 -5.47 2.65 7.73
CA PRO A 208 -6.02 1.32 7.93
C PRO A 208 -7.53 1.39 8.17
N VAL A 209 -8.26 0.38 7.68
CA VAL A 209 -9.72 0.28 7.80
C VAL A 209 -10.13 -1.01 8.51
N GLU A 210 -9.52 -2.15 8.13
CA GLU A 210 -9.81 -3.45 8.72
C GLU A 210 -8.51 -4.21 9.01
N PHE A 211 -8.52 -4.98 10.10
CA PHE A 211 -7.42 -5.82 10.54
C PHE A 211 -7.88 -7.28 10.61
N PHE A 212 -7.17 -8.19 9.94
CA PHE A 212 -7.49 -9.61 9.93
C PHE A 212 -6.34 -10.44 10.48
N TYR A 213 -6.68 -11.31 11.42
CA TYR A 213 -5.77 -12.23 12.07
C TYR A 213 -5.90 -13.66 11.51
N PRO A 214 -4.91 -14.55 11.76
CA PRO A 214 -5.00 -15.94 11.32
C PRO A 214 -6.30 -16.63 11.72
N GLY A 215 -7.00 -17.20 10.73
CA GLY A 215 -8.30 -17.87 10.91
C GLY A 215 -9.52 -16.99 10.65
N GLU A 216 -9.35 -15.68 10.47
CA GLU A 216 -10.44 -14.77 10.16
C GLU A 216 -10.72 -14.68 8.66
N PRO A 217 -11.99 -14.50 8.24
CA PRO A 217 -12.33 -14.22 6.84
C PRO A 217 -11.72 -12.88 6.39
N GLY A 218 -10.79 -12.92 5.45
CA GLY A 218 -10.02 -11.75 5.00
C GLY A 218 -8.53 -11.83 5.30
N PHE A 219 -8.11 -12.70 6.21
CA PHE A 219 -6.69 -12.96 6.45
C PHE A 219 -6.02 -13.54 5.19
N GLY A 220 -4.87 -12.98 4.82
CA GLY A 220 -4.15 -13.36 3.61
C GLY A 220 -4.74 -12.80 2.32
N ALA A 221 -5.74 -11.93 2.37
CA ALA A 221 -6.29 -11.31 1.16
C ALA A 221 -5.20 -10.60 0.34
N THR A 222 -5.28 -10.74 -0.98
CA THR A 222 -4.37 -10.07 -1.94
C THR A 222 -5.11 -9.05 -2.81
N TYR A 223 -6.38 -8.83 -2.55
CA TYR A 223 -7.22 -7.87 -3.25
C TYR A 223 -7.71 -6.78 -2.30
N PRO A 224 -7.43 -5.50 -2.60
CA PRO A 224 -7.89 -4.38 -1.78
C PRO A 224 -9.39 -4.15 -1.94
N ARG A 225 -10.03 -3.54 -0.93
CA ARG A 225 -11.48 -3.35 -0.87
C ARG A 225 -11.92 -1.89 -0.85
N TYR A 226 -11.05 -0.97 -0.43
CA TYR A 226 -11.43 0.41 -0.12
C TYR A 226 -10.84 1.41 -1.13
N ASP A 227 -11.69 2.30 -1.62
CA ASP A 227 -11.36 3.42 -2.51
C ASP A 227 -10.77 2.99 -3.89
N CYS A 228 -10.99 1.75 -4.34
CA CYS A 228 -10.45 1.24 -5.61
C CYS A 228 -11.04 1.97 -6.82
N ASP A 229 -12.33 2.28 -6.81
CA ASP A 229 -13.01 2.99 -7.92
C ASP A 229 -12.46 4.40 -8.14
N LEU A 230 -11.97 5.06 -7.07
CA LEU A 230 -11.39 6.39 -7.16
C LEU A 230 -10.05 6.38 -7.90
N MET A 231 -9.28 5.33 -7.75
CA MET A 231 -7.98 5.18 -8.43
C MET A 231 -8.18 4.96 -9.93
N SER A 232 -9.15 4.15 -10.34
CA SER A 232 -9.48 3.95 -11.76
C SER A 232 -9.94 5.24 -12.44
N ALA A 233 -10.69 6.11 -11.74
CA ALA A 233 -11.15 7.39 -12.25
C ALA A 233 -10.00 8.42 -12.43
N LEU A 234 -8.94 8.33 -11.63
CA LEU A 234 -7.77 9.22 -11.76
C LEU A 234 -6.89 8.85 -12.96
N TRP A 235 -6.78 7.57 -13.29
CA TRP A 235 -6.01 7.10 -14.45
C TRP A 235 -6.68 7.40 -15.80
N HIS A 236 -8.00 7.69 -15.80
CA HIS A 236 -8.77 8.01 -17.01
C HIS A 236 -8.93 9.50 -17.27
N ARG A 237 -8.29 10.38 -16.50
CA ARG A 237 -8.22 11.80 -16.86
C ARG A 237 -7.19 11.98 -17.96
N GLU A 238 -7.65 12.04 -19.20
CA GLU A 238 -6.84 12.48 -20.33
C GLU A 238 -6.24 13.87 -20.01
N PRO A 239 -4.98 14.12 -20.42
CA PRO A 239 -4.44 15.46 -20.33
C PRO A 239 -5.30 16.40 -21.17
N VAL A 240 -5.86 17.42 -20.54
CA VAL A 240 -6.56 18.50 -21.23
C VAL A 240 -5.53 19.19 -22.10
N ALA A 241 -5.74 19.12 -23.44
CA ALA A 241 -4.90 19.71 -24.49
C ALA A 241 -4.92 21.25 -24.41
#